data_bace5b21b7dbcabcc89262d854f24bfe
#
_entry.id   bace5b21b7dbcabcc89262d854f24bfe
#
_cell.length_a   1.000
_cell.length_b   1.000
_cell.length_c   1.000
_cell.angle_alpha   90.00
_cell.angle_beta   90.00
_cell.angle_gamma   90.00
#
_symmetry.space_group_name_H-M   'P 1'
#
loop_
_entity.id
_entity.type
_entity.pdbx_description
1 polymer ?
#
loop_
_entity_poly.entity_id
_entity_poly.type
_entity_poly.pdbx_seq_one_letter_code
_entity_poly.pdbx_strand_id
1 'polypeptide(L)'
;AAQVDFHCADQAIMLDRSRSPFELDLGRLVDFSKPNFNGRRALLEEKKNGSRFRFVRLDVEGNKPARSAYIYDKDKNVVGTVTSAGWSPSAKANIAYASMHMPWGRPGDELWAEIYYQRELKWSRVMARCRVVEGAFWDPPRKRATPAADF
;
A
#
# COMPACT_ATOMS: atom_id res chain seq x y z
N ALA A 1 -7.97 -5.79 3.86
CA ALA A 1 -8.98 -4.91 3.27
C ALA A 1 -8.31 -3.58 2.97
N ALA A 2 -8.26 -3.18 1.70
CA ALA A 2 -7.82 -1.84 1.34
C ALA A 2 -8.85 -0.85 1.87
N GLN A 3 -8.47 -0.03 2.81
CA GLN A 3 -9.32 1.05 3.29
C GLN A 3 -9.26 2.15 2.23
N VAL A 4 -10.25 2.18 1.37
CA VAL A 4 -10.47 3.29 0.44
C VAL A 4 -11.27 4.32 1.22
N ASP A 5 -10.66 5.46 1.50
CA ASP A 5 -11.35 6.58 2.15
C ASP A 5 -12.35 7.21 1.17
N PHE A 6 -13.63 6.91 1.36
CA PHE A 6 -14.73 7.50 0.57
C PHE A 6 -15.34 8.77 1.18
N HIS A 7 -14.79 9.29 2.27
CA HIS A 7 -15.37 10.42 2.97
C HIS A 7 -14.72 11.74 2.53
N CYS A 8 -15.31 12.36 1.51
CA CYS A 8 -14.94 13.72 1.16
C CYS A 8 -16.17 14.54 0.80
N ALA A 9 -16.52 15.46 1.68
CA ALA A 9 -17.55 16.46 1.44
C ALA A 9 -17.02 17.65 0.61
N ASP A 10 -15.70 17.84 0.54
CA ASP A 10 -15.05 18.94 -0.18
C ASP A 10 -14.36 18.44 -1.44
N GLN A 11 -14.66 19.07 -2.56
CA GLN A 11 -14.15 18.68 -3.88
C GLN A 11 -12.62 18.81 -4.00
N ALA A 12 -12.01 19.76 -3.31
CA ALA A 12 -10.54 19.91 -3.27
C ALA A 12 -9.87 18.74 -2.54
N ILE A 13 -10.46 18.31 -1.41
CA ILE A 13 -10.01 17.14 -0.64
C ILE A 13 -10.23 15.86 -1.45
N MET A 14 -11.31 15.77 -2.24
CA MET A 14 -11.59 14.65 -3.13
C MET A 14 -10.50 14.45 -4.17
N LEU A 15 -10.04 15.55 -4.81
CA LEU A 15 -9.00 15.50 -5.84
C LEU A 15 -7.65 15.00 -5.29
N ASP A 16 -7.30 15.41 -4.06
CA ASP A 16 -6.05 14.98 -3.43
C ASP A 16 -6.11 13.52 -2.94
N ARG A 17 -7.29 13.05 -2.51
CA ARG A 17 -7.49 11.67 -2.03
C ARG A 17 -7.95 10.69 -3.09
N SER A 18 -8.38 11.17 -4.27
CA SER A 18 -8.78 10.28 -5.36
C SER A 18 -7.57 9.48 -5.86
N ARG A 19 -7.80 8.21 -6.13
CA ARG A 19 -6.79 7.29 -6.66
C ARG A 19 -7.33 6.60 -7.90
N SER A 20 -6.47 6.48 -8.90
CA SER A 20 -6.79 5.71 -10.10
C SER A 20 -6.69 4.20 -9.82
N PRO A 21 -7.25 3.35 -10.68
CA PRO A 21 -7.03 1.91 -10.60
C PRO A 21 -5.55 1.51 -10.66
N PHE A 22 -4.70 2.25 -11.37
CA PHE A 22 -3.26 1.98 -11.43
C PHE A 22 -2.57 2.31 -10.12
N GLU A 23 -2.94 3.43 -9.49
CA GLU A 23 -2.42 3.85 -8.19
C GLU A 23 -2.81 2.88 -7.05
N LEU A 24 -3.86 2.06 -7.26
CA LEU A 24 -4.35 1.05 -6.30
C LEU A 24 -3.88 -0.37 -6.61
N ASP A 25 -2.98 -0.58 -7.58
CA ASP A 25 -2.56 -1.91 -8.06
C ASP A 25 -3.72 -2.74 -8.65
N LEU A 26 -4.75 -2.07 -9.17
CA LEU A 26 -5.93 -2.66 -9.79
C LEU A 26 -5.93 -2.54 -11.32
N GLY A 27 -4.81 -2.14 -11.92
CA GLY A 27 -4.69 -1.94 -13.37
C GLY A 27 -5.06 -3.16 -14.21
N ARG A 28 -4.90 -4.38 -13.66
CA ARG A 28 -5.30 -5.64 -14.31
C ARG A 28 -6.82 -5.78 -14.55
N LEU A 29 -7.62 -4.99 -13.83
CA LEU A 29 -9.07 -4.98 -13.99
C LEU A 29 -9.55 -4.00 -15.06
N VAL A 30 -8.64 -3.17 -15.60
CA VAL A 30 -8.97 -2.19 -16.64
C VAL A 30 -8.81 -2.86 -18.00
N ASP A 31 -9.94 -3.10 -18.65
CA ASP A 31 -9.97 -3.72 -19.98
C ASP A 31 -10.04 -2.63 -21.08
N PHE A 32 -8.91 -2.36 -21.71
CA PHE A 32 -8.80 -1.40 -22.80
C PHE A 32 -9.27 -1.93 -24.16
N SER A 33 -9.62 -3.21 -24.29
CA SER A 33 -10.22 -3.76 -25.51
C SER A 33 -11.64 -3.23 -25.73
N LYS A 34 -12.31 -2.82 -24.64
CA LYS A 34 -13.61 -2.16 -24.71
C LYS A 34 -13.48 -0.80 -25.39
N PRO A 35 -14.32 -0.50 -26.40
CA PRO A 35 -14.19 0.73 -27.18
C PRO A 35 -14.45 1.98 -26.35
N ASN A 36 -15.43 1.95 -25.45
CA ASN A 36 -15.81 3.08 -24.62
C ASN A 36 -16.18 2.66 -23.20
N PHE A 37 -15.67 3.42 -22.21
CA PHE A 37 -16.09 3.42 -20.81
C PHE A 37 -15.68 4.73 -20.15
N ASN A 38 -16.33 5.10 -19.05
CA ASN A 38 -16.03 6.32 -18.33
C ASN A 38 -14.60 6.31 -17.81
N GLY A 39 -13.84 7.37 -18.11
CA GLY A 39 -12.44 7.51 -17.69
C GLY A 39 -11.41 6.85 -18.61
N ARG A 40 -11.81 6.15 -19.71
CA ARG A 40 -10.89 5.47 -20.62
C ARG A 40 -9.75 6.36 -21.11
N ARG A 41 -10.06 7.61 -21.53
CA ARG A 41 -9.07 8.57 -22.03
C ARG A 41 -8.05 8.92 -20.95
N ALA A 42 -8.52 9.26 -19.74
CA ALA A 42 -7.66 9.62 -18.62
C ALA A 42 -6.74 8.44 -18.22
N LEU A 43 -7.27 7.21 -18.19
CA LEU A 43 -6.48 6.02 -17.85
C LEU A 43 -5.46 5.67 -18.94
N LEU A 44 -5.76 5.91 -20.22
CA LEU A 44 -4.76 5.74 -21.29
C LEU A 44 -3.64 6.77 -21.17
N GLU A 45 -3.96 8.00 -20.83
CA GLU A 45 -2.99 9.07 -20.61
C GLU A 45 -2.10 8.76 -19.39
N GLU A 46 -2.70 8.33 -18.27
CA GLU A 46 -1.95 7.89 -17.09
C GLU A 46 -1.05 6.70 -17.38
N LYS A 47 -1.53 5.71 -18.14
CA LYS A 47 -0.72 4.56 -18.55
C LYS A 47 0.52 4.97 -19.37
N LYS A 48 0.39 6.04 -20.18
CA LYS A 48 1.49 6.59 -20.99
C LYS A 48 2.47 7.41 -20.15
N ASN A 49 1.94 8.27 -19.27
CA ASN A 49 2.73 9.26 -18.51
C ASN A 49 3.23 8.73 -17.15
N GLY A 50 2.66 7.62 -16.67
CA GLY A 50 2.88 7.08 -15.33
C GLY A 50 1.92 7.65 -14.29
N SER A 51 1.74 6.91 -13.20
CA SER A 51 0.91 7.31 -12.06
C SER A 51 1.67 8.20 -11.09
N ARG A 52 0.96 9.01 -10.30
CA ARG A 52 1.54 9.85 -9.24
C ARG A 52 1.93 9.03 -8.02
N PHE A 53 1.17 7.98 -7.75
CA PHE A 53 1.32 7.13 -6.57
C PHE A 53 1.47 5.67 -6.97
N ARG A 54 2.02 4.90 -6.04
CA ARG A 54 2.12 3.45 -6.13
C ARG A 54 1.62 2.83 -4.83
N PHE A 55 0.71 1.87 -4.95
CA PHE A 55 0.31 1.03 -3.82
C PHE A 55 1.36 -0.05 -3.58
N VAL A 56 1.82 -0.16 -2.34
CA VAL A 56 2.86 -1.13 -1.97
C VAL A 56 2.49 -1.90 -0.71
N ARG A 57 3.12 -3.06 -0.58
CA ARG A 57 3.08 -3.92 0.59
C ARG A 57 4.39 -3.76 1.34
N LEU A 58 4.33 -3.51 2.64
CA LEU A 58 5.49 -3.31 3.48
C LEU A 58 5.53 -4.33 4.60
N ASP A 59 6.69 -4.95 4.78
CA ASP A 59 7.08 -5.64 6.00
C ASP A 59 7.76 -4.59 6.89
N VAL A 60 7.20 -4.36 8.07
CA VAL A 60 7.63 -3.31 8.99
C VAL A 60 8.35 -3.95 10.17
N GLU A 61 9.56 -3.52 10.43
CA GLU A 61 10.37 -4.04 11.52
C GLU A 61 9.73 -3.78 12.89
N GLY A 62 9.84 -4.75 13.79
CA GLY A 62 9.32 -4.66 15.14
C GLY A 62 7.87 -5.13 15.27
N ASN A 63 7.25 -4.79 16.41
CA ASN A 63 5.92 -5.28 16.79
C ASN A 63 4.85 -4.19 16.93
N LYS A 64 5.18 -2.96 16.56
CA LYS A 64 4.24 -1.84 16.59
C LYS A 64 3.61 -1.63 15.23
N PRO A 65 2.27 -1.66 15.10
CA PRO A 65 1.61 -1.45 13.82
C PRO A 65 1.80 0.00 13.36
N ALA A 66 2.22 0.18 12.11
CA ALA A 66 2.47 1.48 11.50
C ALA A 66 1.19 2.17 11.00
N ARG A 67 0.14 2.21 11.82
CA ARG A 67 -1.16 2.78 11.41
C ARG A 67 -1.02 4.26 11.15
N SER A 68 -1.48 4.71 9.97
CA SER A 68 -1.45 6.12 9.54
C SER A 68 -0.05 6.76 9.61
N ALA A 69 1.00 5.94 9.59
CA ALA A 69 2.38 6.41 9.66
C ALA A 69 2.80 7.07 8.35
N TYR A 70 3.62 8.10 8.44
CA TYR A 70 4.36 8.60 7.29
C TYR A 70 5.54 7.68 7.00
N ILE A 71 5.84 7.52 5.71
CA ILE A 71 7.02 6.78 5.25
C ILE A 71 8.07 7.78 4.80
N TYR A 72 9.28 7.58 5.26
CA TYR A 72 10.45 8.42 4.99
C TYR A 72 11.50 7.67 4.18
N ASP A 73 12.24 8.40 3.38
CA ASP A 73 13.49 7.93 2.77
C ASP A 73 14.68 8.12 3.72
N LYS A 74 15.88 7.78 3.26
CA LYS A 74 17.14 7.96 4.00
C LYS A 74 17.45 9.42 4.33
N ASP A 75 16.96 10.36 3.51
CA ASP A 75 17.18 11.80 3.65
C ASP A 75 16.09 12.47 4.50
N LYS A 76 15.22 11.66 5.12
CA LYS A 76 14.09 12.10 5.97
C LYS A 76 13.01 12.89 5.22
N ASN A 77 12.88 12.72 3.92
CA ASN A 77 11.75 13.24 3.18
C ASN A 77 10.56 12.29 3.29
N VAL A 78 9.36 12.85 3.40
CA VAL A 78 8.14 12.05 3.35
C VAL A 78 7.90 11.58 1.92
N VAL A 79 7.93 10.27 1.72
CA VAL A 79 7.79 9.63 0.41
C VAL A 79 6.51 8.80 0.27
N GLY A 80 5.73 8.70 1.34
CA GLY A 80 4.45 8.00 1.31
C GLY A 80 3.73 7.99 2.64
N THR A 81 2.57 7.34 2.66
CA THR A 81 1.73 7.18 3.85
C THR A 81 1.19 5.75 3.94
N VAL A 82 1.14 5.23 5.15
CA VAL A 82 0.52 3.93 5.44
C VAL A 82 -0.99 4.09 5.47
N THR A 83 -1.68 3.29 4.67
CA THR A 83 -3.15 3.26 4.59
C THR A 83 -3.77 2.24 5.54
N SER A 84 -3.07 1.12 5.78
CA SER A 84 -3.52 0.07 6.69
C SER A 84 -2.32 -0.70 7.23
N ALA A 85 -2.31 -1.05 8.51
CA ALA A 85 -1.25 -1.83 9.11
C ALA A 85 -1.76 -2.70 10.25
N GLY A 86 -1.08 -3.82 10.48
CA GLY A 86 -1.37 -4.73 11.57
C GLY A 86 -0.41 -5.91 11.62
N TRP A 87 -0.44 -6.63 12.73
CA TRP A 87 0.25 -7.89 12.87
C TRP A 87 -0.45 -9.00 12.09
N SER A 88 0.28 -9.76 11.29
CA SER A 88 -0.22 -10.93 10.58
C SER A 88 0.26 -12.22 11.27
N PRO A 89 -0.61 -12.96 11.94
CA PRO A 89 -0.24 -14.25 12.57
C PRO A 89 0.24 -15.29 11.55
N SER A 90 -0.37 -15.29 10.37
CA SER A 90 -0.04 -16.24 9.29
C SER A 90 1.32 -15.96 8.66
N ALA A 91 1.64 -14.71 8.40
CA ALA A 91 2.94 -14.29 7.88
C ALA A 91 3.99 -14.16 8.98
N LYS A 92 3.59 -14.14 10.26
CA LYS A 92 4.43 -13.86 11.44
C LYS A 92 5.23 -12.55 11.26
N ALA A 93 4.59 -11.55 10.71
CA ALA A 93 5.19 -10.27 10.36
C ALA A 93 4.25 -9.11 10.67
N ASN A 94 4.84 -7.94 10.92
CA ASN A 94 4.10 -6.69 11.03
C ASN A 94 3.95 -6.10 9.63
N ILE A 95 2.76 -6.23 9.08
CA ILE A 95 2.48 -5.89 7.68
C ILE A 95 1.78 -4.55 7.55
N ALA A 96 2.08 -3.83 6.48
CA ALA A 96 1.39 -2.60 6.14
C ALA A 96 1.12 -2.50 4.63
N TYR A 97 0.07 -1.76 4.30
CA TYR A 97 -0.18 -1.24 2.97
C TYR A 97 0.09 0.25 2.96
N ALA A 98 0.75 0.74 1.93
CA ALA A 98 1.09 2.14 1.82
C ALA A 98 0.85 2.67 0.40
N SER A 99 0.56 3.98 0.34
CA SER A 99 0.54 4.76 -0.89
C SER A 99 1.84 5.55 -0.96
N MET A 100 2.70 5.24 -1.91
CA MET A 100 4.01 5.86 -2.10
C MET A 100 3.98 6.85 -3.24
N HIS A 101 4.63 7.99 -3.09
CA HIS A 101 4.90 8.91 -4.20
C HIS A 101 5.88 8.26 -5.19
N MET A 102 5.61 8.36 -6.46
CA MET A 102 6.58 7.94 -7.47
C MET A 102 7.85 8.81 -7.41
N PRO A 103 9.06 8.24 -7.57
CA PRO A 103 9.35 6.87 -8.04
C PRO A 103 9.50 5.81 -6.93
N TRP A 104 9.19 6.14 -5.68
CA TRP A 104 9.38 5.28 -4.51
C TRP A 104 8.49 4.04 -4.48
N GLY A 105 8.83 3.09 -3.62
CA GLY A 105 8.08 1.85 -3.41
C GLY A 105 8.53 0.70 -4.32
N ARG A 106 9.81 0.65 -4.65
CA ARG A 106 10.44 -0.48 -5.35
C ARG A 106 11.10 -1.41 -4.34
N PRO A 107 11.21 -2.72 -4.64
CA PRO A 107 12.04 -3.62 -3.86
C PRO A 107 13.49 -3.10 -3.79
N GLY A 108 14.03 -3.04 -2.57
CA GLY A 108 15.37 -2.51 -2.33
C GLY A 108 15.41 -1.03 -1.88
N ASP A 109 14.31 -0.30 -1.97
CA ASP A 109 14.25 1.06 -1.42
C ASP A 109 14.45 1.02 0.10
N GLU A 110 15.28 1.93 0.59
CA GLU A 110 15.49 2.13 2.02
C GLU A 110 14.42 3.06 2.57
N LEU A 111 13.50 2.49 3.35
CA LEU A 111 12.30 3.17 3.83
C LEU A 111 12.14 2.99 5.34
N TRP A 112 11.57 4.01 6.00
CA TRP A 112 11.25 3.99 7.42
C TRP A 112 9.84 4.49 7.67
N ALA A 113 9.09 3.79 8.53
CA ALA A 113 7.79 4.23 9.04
C ALA A 113 7.96 4.96 10.35
N GLU A 114 7.38 6.14 10.47
CA GLU A 114 7.33 6.91 11.70
C GLU A 114 6.11 6.46 12.53
N ILE A 115 6.35 5.65 13.55
CA ILE A 115 5.30 5.05 14.36
C ILE A 115 5.23 5.75 15.70
N TYR A 116 4.03 6.26 16.02
CA TYR A 116 3.70 6.77 17.35
C TYR A 116 2.89 5.72 18.11
N TYR A 117 3.26 5.49 19.36
CA TYR A 117 2.52 4.62 20.26
C TYR A 117 2.51 5.15 21.67
N GLN A 118 1.47 4.84 22.41
CA GLN A 118 1.34 5.20 23.81
C GLN A 118 1.65 4.01 24.70
N ARG A 119 2.47 4.26 25.73
CA ARG A 119 2.74 3.32 26.80
C ARG A 119 2.72 4.10 28.12
N GLU A 120 1.95 3.62 29.10
CA GLU A 120 1.89 4.23 30.44
C GLU A 120 1.67 5.74 30.41
N LEU A 121 0.69 6.20 29.61
CA LEU A 121 0.33 7.61 29.40
C LEU A 121 1.44 8.46 28.74
N LYS A 122 2.54 7.87 28.32
CA LYS A 122 3.61 8.55 27.57
C LYS A 122 3.58 8.18 26.11
N TRP A 123 3.68 9.18 25.25
CA TRP A 123 3.85 8.99 23.81
C TRP A 123 5.31 8.73 23.49
N SER A 124 5.53 7.72 22.68
CA SER A 124 6.84 7.36 22.17
C SER A 124 6.80 7.29 20.65
N ARG A 125 7.93 7.64 20.03
CA ARG A 125 8.13 7.58 18.58
C ARG A 125 9.21 6.56 18.26
N VAL A 126 8.99 5.77 17.22
CA VAL A 126 10.00 4.87 16.67
C VAL A 126 10.02 5.01 15.14
N MET A 127 11.23 5.01 14.58
CA MET A 127 11.44 4.91 13.13
C MET A 127 11.72 3.43 12.83
N ALA A 128 10.70 2.74 12.31
CA ALA A 128 10.80 1.32 11.98
C ALA A 128 11.22 1.16 10.53
N ARG A 129 12.25 0.35 10.28
CA ARG A 129 12.65 0.03 8.90
C ARG A 129 11.55 -0.72 8.19
N CYS A 130 11.30 -0.37 6.93
CA CYS A 130 10.28 -0.99 6.08
C CYS A 130 10.94 -1.62 4.86
N ARG A 131 10.46 -2.82 4.50
CA ARG A 131 10.87 -3.51 3.30
C ARG A 131 9.68 -3.69 2.39
N VAL A 132 9.82 -3.32 1.11
CA VAL A 132 8.80 -3.55 0.09
C VAL A 132 8.72 -5.04 -0.21
N VAL A 133 7.51 -5.60 -0.13
CA VAL A 133 7.21 -7.01 -0.39
C VAL A 133 6.50 -7.14 -1.73
N GLU A 134 7.05 -7.97 -2.60
CA GLU A 134 6.41 -8.35 -3.85
C GLU A 134 5.40 -9.48 -3.61
N GLY A 135 4.25 -9.39 -4.29
CA GLY A 135 3.19 -10.40 -4.15
C GLY A 135 2.45 -10.36 -2.82
N ALA A 136 1.91 -11.47 -2.38
CA ALA A 136 1.16 -11.59 -1.13
C ALA A 136 2.09 -11.80 0.06
N PHE A 137 1.75 -11.24 1.23
CA PHE A 137 2.49 -11.49 2.48
C PHE A 137 2.52 -12.96 2.89
N TRP A 138 1.50 -13.71 2.50
CA TRP A 138 1.38 -15.12 2.80
C TRP A 138 0.67 -15.85 1.66
N ASP A 139 1.40 -16.68 0.94
CA ASP A 139 0.90 -17.47 -0.19
C ASP A 139 1.49 -18.89 -0.17
N PRO A 140 1.06 -19.73 0.79
CA PRO A 140 1.58 -21.08 0.90
C PRO A 140 1.14 -21.93 -0.29
N PRO A 141 2.00 -22.87 -0.77
CA PRO A 141 1.72 -23.75 -1.92
C PRO A 141 0.39 -24.49 -1.81
N ARG A 142 -0.01 -24.86 -0.61
CA ARG A 142 -1.29 -25.56 -0.35
C ARG A 142 -2.55 -24.81 -0.79
N LYS A 143 -2.48 -23.48 -0.95
CA LYS A 143 -3.62 -22.71 -1.46
C LYS A 143 -3.91 -22.98 -2.93
N ARG A 144 -2.91 -23.45 -3.67
CA ARG A 144 -3.00 -23.75 -5.10
C ARG A 144 -3.03 -25.24 -5.38
N ALA A 145 -2.79 -26.06 -4.35
CA ALA A 145 -2.87 -27.51 -4.49
C ALA A 145 -4.34 -27.96 -4.57
N THR A 146 -4.65 -28.79 -5.55
CA THR A 146 -5.92 -29.51 -5.58
C THR A 146 -5.91 -30.52 -4.43
N PRO A 147 -6.95 -30.62 -3.60
CA PRO A 147 -7.05 -31.68 -2.61
C PRO A 147 -6.94 -33.05 -3.29
N ALA A 148 -6.36 -34.04 -2.60
CA ALA A 148 -6.37 -35.40 -3.06
C ALA A 148 -7.82 -35.88 -3.28
N ALA A 149 -8.07 -36.57 -4.40
CA ALA A 149 -9.42 -36.98 -4.78
C ALA A 149 -9.97 -38.15 -3.93
N ASP A 150 -9.18 -38.68 -3.03
CA ASP A 150 -9.51 -39.83 -2.20
C ASP A 150 -10.16 -39.35 -0.90
N PHE A 151 -11.49 -39.34 -0.89
CA PHE A 151 -12.32 -39.29 0.32
C PHE A 151 -13.03 -40.62 0.47
#